data_b7766f90432c425d35e87fcb6ab5596d
#
_entry.id   b7766f90432c425d35e87fcb6ab5596d
#
_cell.length_a   1.000
_cell.length_b   1.000
_cell.length_c   1.000
_cell.angle_alpha   90.00
_cell.angle_beta   90.00
_cell.angle_gamma   90.00
#
_symmetry.space_group_name_H-M   'P 1'
#
loop_
_entity.id
_entity.type
_entity.pdbx_description
1 polymer ?
#
loop_
_entity_poly.entity_id
_entity_poly.type
_entity_poly.pdbx_seq_one_letter_code
_entity_poly.pdbx_strand_id
1 'polypeptide(L)'
;LLPVSGEKDVVFLLDGSEGVRSGFPLLKEFVQRVVESLDVGQDRVRVAVVQYSDRTRPEFYLNSYMNKQDVVNAVRQLTLLGGPTPNTGAALEFVLRNILVSSAGSRITEGVPQLLIVLTADRSGDDVRNPSVVVKRGGAVPIGIGIGNADITEMQTISFIPDFAVAIPTFRQLGTVQ
;
A
#
# COMPACT_ATOMS: atom_id res chain seq x y z
N LEU A 1 -8.53 -14.39 3.97
CA LEU A 1 -8.85 -14.02 5.36
C LEU A 1 -7.56 -13.99 6.18
N LEU A 2 -7.30 -12.84 6.75
CA LEU A 2 -6.12 -12.66 7.59
C LEU A 2 -6.41 -13.22 8.98
N PRO A 3 -5.40 -13.81 9.65
CA PRO A 3 -5.57 -14.23 11.04
C PRO A 3 -6.00 -13.04 11.88
N VAL A 4 -6.98 -13.23 12.74
CA VAL A 4 -7.53 -12.18 13.60
C VAL A 4 -6.51 -11.73 14.63
N SER A 5 -5.55 -12.59 14.95
CA SER A 5 -4.51 -12.30 15.92
C SER A 5 -3.15 -12.64 15.34
N GLY A 6 -2.12 -11.96 15.80
CA GLY A 6 -0.74 -12.20 15.40
C GLY A 6 -0.06 -10.98 14.84
N GLU A 7 1.24 -11.13 14.64
CA GLU A 7 2.08 -10.08 14.12
C GLU A 7 1.93 -9.95 12.61
N LYS A 8 1.93 -8.73 12.11
CA LYS A 8 1.91 -8.42 10.67
C LYS A 8 2.66 -7.12 10.43
N ASP A 9 3.26 -7.03 9.27
CA ASP A 9 3.75 -5.76 8.73
C ASP A 9 2.85 -5.39 7.56
N VAL A 10 2.29 -4.18 7.59
CA VAL A 10 1.35 -3.70 6.58
C VAL A 10 1.91 -2.45 5.94
N VAL A 11 2.11 -2.51 4.63
CA VAL A 11 2.60 -1.37 3.84
C VAL A 11 1.48 -0.93 2.91
N PHE A 12 1.12 0.36 2.99
CA PHE A 12 0.21 0.99 2.03
C PHE A 12 1.05 1.68 0.96
N LEU A 13 0.87 1.28 -0.28
CA LEU A 13 1.52 1.89 -1.44
C LEU A 13 0.46 2.67 -2.21
N LEU A 14 0.51 3.99 -2.09
CA LEU A 14 -0.55 4.88 -2.54
C LEU A 14 -0.13 5.63 -3.81
N ASP A 15 -0.96 5.53 -4.85
CA ASP A 15 -0.85 6.39 -6.01
C ASP A 15 -1.02 7.85 -5.56
N GLY A 16 0.03 8.63 -5.70
CA GLY A 16 0.04 10.05 -5.37
C GLY A 16 0.21 10.93 -6.61
N SER A 17 -0.10 10.42 -7.81
CA SER A 17 -0.03 11.19 -9.03
C SER A 17 -1.11 12.28 -9.10
N GLU A 18 -0.96 13.24 -10.01
CA GLU A 18 -1.90 14.35 -10.15
C GLU A 18 -3.34 13.89 -10.39
N GLY A 19 -3.52 12.76 -11.08
CA GLY A 19 -4.86 12.22 -11.33
C GLY A 19 -5.62 11.82 -10.06
N VAL A 20 -4.93 11.67 -8.94
CA VAL A 20 -5.54 11.30 -7.65
C VAL A 20 -5.94 12.54 -6.83
N ARG A 21 -5.53 13.74 -7.23
CA ARG A 21 -5.68 14.95 -6.40
C ARG A 21 -7.09 15.13 -5.83
N SER A 22 -8.12 15.00 -6.66
CA SER A 22 -9.50 15.21 -6.22
C SER A 22 -9.98 14.12 -5.26
N GLY A 23 -9.44 12.91 -5.36
CA GLY A 23 -9.82 11.77 -4.51
C GLY A 23 -8.87 11.52 -3.34
N PHE A 24 -7.80 12.28 -3.24
CA PHE A 24 -6.78 12.04 -2.21
C PHE A 24 -7.32 12.10 -0.78
N PRO A 25 -8.20 13.06 -0.42
CA PRO A 25 -8.80 13.04 0.92
C PRO A 25 -9.54 11.74 1.24
N LEU A 26 -10.26 11.17 0.27
CA LEU A 26 -10.98 9.92 0.45
C LEU A 26 -10.02 8.73 0.55
N LEU A 27 -8.91 8.77 -0.17
CA LEU A 27 -7.87 7.77 -0.09
C LEU A 27 -7.23 7.76 1.31
N LYS A 28 -6.91 8.93 1.84
CA LYS A 28 -6.39 9.07 3.21
C LYS A 28 -7.38 8.55 4.24
N GLU A 29 -8.64 8.87 4.08
CA GLU A 29 -9.71 8.42 4.96
C GLU A 29 -9.82 6.89 4.96
N PHE A 30 -9.70 6.28 3.79
CA PHE A 30 -9.71 4.82 3.68
C PHE A 30 -8.54 4.20 4.46
N VAL A 31 -7.32 4.71 4.24
CA VAL A 31 -6.14 4.22 4.95
C VAL A 31 -6.32 4.38 6.46
N GLN A 32 -6.83 5.52 6.90
CA GLN A 32 -7.09 5.77 8.31
C GLN A 32 -8.05 4.75 8.90
N ARG A 33 -9.15 4.44 8.21
CA ARG A 33 -10.13 3.45 8.69
C ARG A 33 -9.51 2.06 8.81
N VAL A 34 -8.70 1.67 7.82
CA VAL A 34 -8.02 0.37 7.90
C VAL A 34 -7.08 0.34 9.11
N VAL A 35 -6.27 1.37 9.30
CA VAL A 35 -5.35 1.45 10.43
C VAL A 35 -6.11 1.37 11.76
N GLU A 36 -7.23 2.07 11.88
CA GLU A 36 -8.05 2.04 13.10
C GLU A 36 -8.56 0.64 13.43
N SER A 37 -8.76 -0.21 12.41
CA SER A 37 -9.20 -1.59 12.59
C SER A 37 -8.07 -2.55 12.93
N LEU A 38 -6.81 -2.13 12.81
CA LEU A 38 -5.64 -2.97 13.06
C LEU A 38 -5.17 -2.84 14.51
N ASP A 39 -4.60 -3.93 15.03
CA ASP A 39 -4.01 -3.94 16.37
C ASP A 39 -2.57 -3.43 16.30
N VAL A 40 -2.40 -2.11 16.13
CA VAL A 40 -1.10 -1.49 15.93
C VAL A 40 -0.24 -1.56 17.20
N GLY A 41 1.00 -1.98 17.04
CA GLY A 41 1.98 -2.04 18.13
C GLY A 41 3.28 -2.66 17.67
N GLN A 42 4.35 -2.45 18.45
CA GLN A 42 5.68 -2.93 18.11
C GLN A 42 5.74 -4.43 17.87
N ASP A 43 5.07 -5.20 18.72
CA ASP A 43 5.04 -6.67 18.66
C ASP A 43 3.71 -7.18 18.07
N ARG A 44 2.96 -6.33 17.41
CA ARG A 44 1.68 -6.66 16.81
C ARG A 44 1.69 -6.27 15.33
N VAL A 45 0.91 -5.26 14.94
CA VAL A 45 0.89 -4.80 13.55
C VAL A 45 1.71 -3.52 13.42
N ARG A 46 2.71 -3.54 12.54
CA ARG A 46 3.47 -2.36 12.16
C ARG A 46 2.97 -1.85 10.82
N VAL A 47 2.93 -0.54 10.65
CA VAL A 47 2.36 0.11 9.47
C VAL A 47 3.37 1.05 8.85
N ALA A 48 3.46 1.02 7.53
CA ALA A 48 4.23 1.98 6.73
C ALA A 48 3.35 2.52 5.61
N VAL A 49 3.64 3.73 5.17
CA VAL A 49 2.96 4.36 4.03
C VAL A 49 4.00 4.92 3.07
N VAL A 50 3.81 4.62 1.80
CA VAL A 50 4.65 5.08 0.70
C VAL A 50 3.74 5.68 -0.37
N GLN A 51 4.07 6.85 -0.88
CA GLN A 51 3.42 7.42 -2.05
C GLN A 51 4.29 7.24 -3.28
N TYR A 52 3.66 7.14 -4.45
CA TYR A 52 4.40 7.06 -5.70
C TYR A 52 3.66 7.77 -6.83
N SER A 53 4.44 8.21 -7.79
CA SER A 53 4.02 8.68 -9.10
C SER A 53 5.10 8.27 -10.09
N ASP A 54 5.72 9.20 -10.82
CA ASP A 54 6.94 8.93 -11.58
C ASP A 54 8.17 8.76 -10.69
N ARG A 55 8.03 9.05 -9.40
CA ARG A 55 9.01 8.82 -8.34
C ARG A 55 8.33 8.20 -7.13
N THR A 56 9.11 7.71 -6.17
CA THR A 56 8.59 7.06 -4.97
C THR A 56 9.05 7.81 -3.73
N ARG A 57 8.14 8.08 -2.82
CA ARG A 57 8.42 8.83 -1.59
C ARG A 57 7.89 8.07 -0.38
N PRO A 58 8.76 7.51 0.47
CA PRO A 58 8.32 6.97 1.75
C PRO A 58 7.77 8.09 2.62
N GLU A 59 6.58 7.90 3.17
CA GLU A 59 6.00 8.85 4.12
C GLU A 59 6.44 8.49 5.54
N PHE A 60 6.34 7.22 5.88
CA PHE A 60 6.95 6.68 7.11
C PHE A 60 7.17 5.17 6.95
N TYR A 61 8.09 4.67 7.74
CA TYR A 61 8.54 3.28 7.71
C TYR A 61 7.85 2.44 8.78
N LEU A 62 8.04 1.13 8.72
CA LEU A 62 7.45 0.20 9.68
C LEU A 62 7.93 0.43 11.12
N ASN A 63 9.07 1.08 11.29
CA ASN A 63 9.61 1.42 12.61
C ASN A 63 9.48 2.90 12.98
N SER A 64 8.76 3.70 12.20
CA SER A 64 8.61 5.14 12.49
C SER A 64 7.68 5.38 13.67
N TYR A 65 6.55 4.68 13.72
CA TYR A 65 5.52 4.88 14.76
C TYR A 65 5.05 3.52 15.27
N MET A 66 4.96 3.39 16.59
CA MET A 66 4.62 2.11 17.22
C MET A 66 3.28 2.10 17.95
N ASN A 67 2.53 3.21 17.93
CA ASN A 67 1.19 3.23 18.46
C ASN A 67 0.19 3.75 17.40
N LYS A 68 -1.05 3.32 17.56
CA LYS A 68 -2.10 3.60 16.59
C LYS A 68 -2.33 5.10 16.39
N GLN A 69 -2.34 5.87 17.46
CA GLN A 69 -2.64 7.30 17.37
C GLN A 69 -1.61 8.05 16.54
N ASP A 70 -0.33 7.70 16.71
CA ASP A 70 0.75 8.33 15.93
C ASP A 70 0.65 7.97 14.45
N VAL A 71 0.30 6.71 14.14
CA VAL A 71 0.10 6.28 12.75
C VAL A 71 -1.09 7.03 12.14
N VAL A 72 -2.20 7.11 12.84
CA VAL A 72 -3.39 7.82 12.36
C VAL A 72 -3.08 9.31 12.12
N ASN A 73 -2.36 9.93 13.04
CA ASN A 73 -1.98 11.35 12.89
C ASN A 73 -1.08 11.54 11.67
N ALA A 74 -0.12 10.63 11.44
CA ALA A 74 0.76 10.69 10.28
C ALA A 74 -0.03 10.55 8.97
N VAL A 75 -1.02 9.65 8.93
CA VAL A 75 -1.89 9.49 7.76
C VAL A 75 -2.69 10.76 7.48
N ARG A 76 -3.25 11.38 8.52
CA ARG A 76 -4.00 12.63 8.38
C ARG A 76 -3.17 13.77 7.82
N GLN A 77 -1.88 13.78 8.08
CA GLN A 77 -0.96 14.83 7.65
C GLN A 77 -0.36 14.60 6.26
N LEU A 78 -0.71 13.50 5.59
CA LEU A 78 -0.20 13.22 4.25
C LEU A 78 -0.62 14.32 3.28
N THR A 79 0.34 14.73 2.43
CA THR A 79 0.11 15.66 1.33
C THR A 79 0.39 14.96 0.01
N LEU A 80 -0.33 15.34 -1.03
CA LEU A 80 -0.19 14.69 -2.34
C LEU A 80 1.22 14.90 -2.90
N LEU A 81 1.83 13.81 -3.35
CA LEU A 81 3.15 13.85 -3.97
C LEU A 81 3.12 14.62 -5.30
N GLY A 82 2.09 14.39 -6.12
CA GLY A 82 2.00 14.93 -7.45
C GLY A 82 2.83 14.14 -8.44
N GLY A 83 2.78 14.52 -9.70
CA GLY A 83 3.51 13.87 -10.77
C GLY A 83 2.57 13.35 -11.86
N PRO A 84 3.09 13.15 -13.09
CA PRO A 84 2.23 12.91 -14.25
C PRO A 84 1.64 11.50 -14.32
N THR A 85 2.34 10.47 -13.87
CA THR A 85 1.92 9.08 -14.03
C THR A 85 2.31 8.24 -12.83
N PRO A 86 1.50 7.19 -12.50
CA PRO A 86 1.89 6.23 -11.47
C PRO A 86 2.73 5.11 -12.09
N ASN A 87 4.02 5.09 -11.78
CA ASN A 87 4.91 4.01 -12.19
C ASN A 87 4.86 2.91 -11.13
N THR A 88 3.81 2.11 -11.16
CA THR A 88 3.50 1.11 -10.14
C THR A 88 4.56 0.01 -10.08
N GLY A 89 5.13 -0.37 -11.22
CA GLY A 89 6.20 -1.39 -11.24
C GLY A 89 7.43 -0.97 -10.48
N ALA A 90 7.92 0.24 -10.74
CA ALA A 90 9.07 0.79 -10.02
C ALA A 90 8.78 0.95 -8.53
N ALA A 91 7.56 1.35 -8.19
CA ALA A 91 7.15 1.51 -6.79
C ALA A 91 7.13 0.17 -6.05
N LEU A 92 6.65 -0.90 -6.70
CA LEU A 92 6.68 -2.24 -6.11
C LEU A 92 8.11 -2.68 -5.77
N GLU A 93 9.03 -2.50 -6.71
CA GLU A 93 10.44 -2.85 -6.48
C GLU A 93 11.05 -1.99 -5.37
N PHE A 94 10.72 -0.71 -5.33
CA PHE A 94 11.18 0.19 -4.29
C PHE A 94 10.77 -0.31 -2.91
N VAL A 95 9.51 -0.72 -2.75
CA VAL A 95 9.01 -1.24 -1.48
C VAL A 95 9.79 -2.47 -1.05
N LEU A 96 10.01 -3.40 -1.97
CA LEU A 96 10.77 -4.62 -1.65
C LEU A 96 12.18 -4.28 -1.16
N ARG A 97 12.86 -3.38 -1.83
CA ARG A 97 14.28 -3.09 -1.56
C ARG A 97 14.52 -2.12 -0.40
N ASN A 98 13.55 -1.25 -0.11
CA ASN A 98 13.77 -0.16 0.85
C ASN A 98 12.84 -0.18 2.05
N ILE A 99 11.69 -0.85 1.96
CA ILE A 99 10.70 -0.89 3.04
C ILE A 99 10.65 -2.27 3.71
N LEU A 100 10.65 -3.33 2.91
CA LEU A 100 10.58 -4.69 3.42
C LEU A 100 11.97 -5.22 3.79
N VAL A 101 12.69 -4.40 4.52
CA VAL A 101 14.05 -4.70 5.00
C VAL A 101 14.12 -4.40 6.50
N SER A 102 15.01 -5.11 7.20
CA SER A 102 15.12 -5.01 8.67
C SER A 102 15.42 -3.60 9.14
N SER A 103 16.25 -2.86 8.41
CA SER A 103 16.61 -1.47 8.76
C SER A 103 15.44 -0.51 8.71
N ALA A 104 14.39 -0.83 7.97
CA ALA A 104 13.16 -0.04 7.88
C ALA A 104 12.06 -0.56 8.81
N GLY A 105 12.37 -1.53 9.66
CA GLY A 105 11.45 -2.07 10.64
C GLY A 105 10.69 -3.31 10.19
N SER A 106 10.97 -3.85 9.00
CA SER A 106 10.32 -5.08 8.54
C SER A 106 10.80 -6.29 9.34
N ARG A 107 9.85 -7.13 9.71
CA ARG A 107 10.12 -8.42 10.38
C ARG A 107 10.05 -9.59 9.40
N ILE A 108 10.35 -9.32 8.13
CA ILE A 108 10.32 -10.35 7.08
C ILE A 108 11.24 -11.51 7.41
N THR A 109 12.42 -11.25 7.98
CA THR A 109 13.38 -12.28 8.35
C THR A 109 12.94 -13.10 9.57
N GLU A 110 11.93 -12.62 10.29
CA GLU A 110 11.36 -13.30 11.45
C GLU A 110 10.13 -14.12 11.08
N GLY A 111 9.78 -14.19 9.79
CA GLY A 111 8.61 -14.93 9.32
C GLY A 111 7.29 -14.24 9.54
N VAL A 112 7.29 -12.95 9.89
CA VAL A 112 6.05 -12.18 10.05
C VAL A 112 5.46 -11.88 8.67
N PRO A 113 4.14 -12.09 8.47
CA PRO A 113 3.50 -11.79 7.18
C PRO A 113 3.69 -10.33 6.76
N GLN A 114 4.00 -10.15 5.48
CA GLN A 114 4.28 -8.84 4.87
C GLN A 114 3.15 -8.51 3.89
N LEU A 115 2.18 -7.72 4.32
CA LEU A 115 1.05 -7.32 3.49
C LEU A 115 1.38 -6.03 2.77
N LEU A 116 1.12 -6.01 1.48
CA LEU A 116 1.34 -4.83 0.64
C LEU A 116 0.02 -4.43 -0.03
N ILE A 117 -0.58 -3.34 0.43
CA ILE A 117 -1.85 -2.86 -0.10
C ILE A 117 -1.53 -1.75 -1.10
N VAL A 118 -1.79 -2.03 -2.38
CA VAL A 118 -1.51 -1.11 -3.49
C VAL A 118 -2.82 -0.46 -3.93
N LEU A 119 -2.85 0.87 -3.87
CA LEU A 119 -4.03 1.66 -4.26
C LEU A 119 -3.65 2.58 -5.40
N THR A 120 -4.27 2.39 -6.55
CA THR A 120 -4.02 3.22 -7.73
C THR A 120 -5.32 3.60 -8.43
N ALA A 121 -5.32 4.74 -9.10
CA ALA A 121 -6.49 5.26 -9.82
C ALA A 121 -6.26 5.35 -11.32
N ASP A 122 -5.16 4.82 -11.83
CA ASP A 122 -4.85 4.86 -13.26
C ASP A 122 -4.02 3.65 -13.64
N ARG A 123 -3.91 3.42 -14.97
CA ARG A 123 -3.01 2.42 -15.50
C ARG A 123 -1.57 2.78 -15.18
N SER A 124 -0.75 1.77 -14.88
CA SER A 124 0.68 1.98 -14.64
C SER A 124 1.39 2.52 -15.87
N GLY A 125 2.30 3.46 -15.65
CA GLY A 125 3.15 3.98 -16.70
C GLY A 125 4.29 3.03 -17.07
N ASP A 126 4.55 2.01 -16.28
CA ASP A 126 5.58 1.01 -16.54
C ASP A 126 5.01 -0.41 -16.42
N ASP A 127 5.85 -1.41 -16.72
CA ASP A 127 5.45 -2.81 -16.61
C ASP A 127 5.32 -3.23 -15.15
N VAL A 128 4.21 -3.91 -14.81
CA VAL A 128 3.97 -4.41 -13.46
C VAL A 128 4.22 -5.91 -13.32
N ARG A 129 4.40 -6.65 -14.42
CA ARG A 129 4.50 -8.12 -14.37
C ARG A 129 5.76 -8.60 -13.65
N ASN A 130 6.93 -8.17 -14.11
CA ASN A 130 8.18 -8.56 -13.47
C ASN A 130 8.28 -8.05 -12.04
N PRO A 131 7.99 -6.77 -11.76
CA PRO A 131 7.98 -6.29 -10.37
C PRO A 131 7.03 -7.08 -9.47
N SER A 132 5.86 -7.47 -9.97
CA SER A 132 4.91 -8.26 -9.18
C SER A 132 5.47 -9.63 -8.80
N VAL A 133 6.14 -10.30 -9.74
CA VAL A 133 6.79 -11.59 -9.48
C VAL A 133 7.90 -11.41 -8.44
N VAL A 134 8.73 -10.39 -8.59
CA VAL A 134 9.85 -10.11 -7.70
C VAL A 134 9.37 -9.85 -6.26
N VAL A 135 8.31 -9.05 -6.11
CA VAL A 135 7.73 -8.72 -4.81
C VAL A 135 7.18 -9.98 -4.13
N LYS A 136 6.46 -10.82 -4.87
CA LYS A 136 5.89 -12.06 -4.33
C LYS A 136 6.98 -13.05 -3.92
N ARG A 137 8.00 -13.20 -4.76
CA ARG A 137 9.16 -14.05 -4.44
C ARG A 137 9.93 -13.52 -3.23
N GLY A 138 9.94 -12.22 -3.05
CA GLY A 138 10.58 -11.57 -1.91
C GLY A 138 9.83 -11.76 -0.59
N GLY A 139 8.65 -12.35 -0.62
CA GLY A 139 7.89 -12.69 0.59
C GLY A 139 6.71 -11.78 0.89
N ALA A 140 6.40 -10.83 0.03
CA ALA A 140 5.23 -9.97 0.22
C ALA A 140 3.95 -10.63 -0.26
N VAL A 141 2.83 -10.24 0.34
CA VAL A 141 1.48 -10.60 -0.09
C VAL A 141 0.80 -9.33 -0.57
N PRO A 142 0.86 -9.01 -1.88
CA PRO A 142 0.26 -7.80 -2.39
C PRO A 142 -1.23 -7.98 -2.66
N ILE A 143 -1.98 -6.89 -2.45
CA ILE A 143 -3.40 -6.78 -2.76
C ILE A 143 -3.56 -5.48 -3.56
N GLY A 144 -4.00 -5.60 -4.82
CA GLY A 144 -4.21 -4.46 -5.69
C GLY A 144 -5.65 -3.97 -5.61
N ILE A 145 -5.81 -2.69 -5.29
CA ILE A 145 -7.10 -2.00 -5.27
C ILE A 145 -7.07 -0.92 -6.34
N GLY A 146 -7.83 -1.13 -7.41
CA GLY A 146 -7.93 -0.20 -8.52
C GLY A 146 -9.18 0.65 -8.42
N ILE A 147 -9.02 1.97 -8.56
CA ILE A 147 -10.10 2.94 -8.43
C ILE A 147 -10.29 3.62 -9.78
N GLY A 148 -11.54 3.73 -10.23
CA GLY A 148 -11.88 4.45 -11.45
C GLY A 148 -11.22 3.87 -12.70
N ASN A 149 -10.29 4.60 -13.28
CA ASN A 149 -9.62 4.24 -14.53
C ASN A 149 -8.49 3.23 -14.38
N ALA A 150 -8.27 2.71 -13.19
CA ALA A 150 -7.25 1.68 -12.98
C ALA A 150 -7.58 0.42 -13.80
N ASP A 151 -6.54 -0.24 -14.26
CA ASP A 151 -6.66 -1.46 -15.07
C ASP A 151 -6.81 -2.66 -14.14
N ILE A 152 -7.98 -3.32 -14.18
CA ILE A 152 -8.23 -4.48 -13.32
C ILE A 152 -7.26 -5.63 -13.62
N THR A 153 -6.83 -5.78 -14.86
CA THR A 153 -5.86 -6.81 -15.22
C THR A 153 -4.53 -6.57 -14.52
N GLU A 154 -4.09 -5.31 -14.41
CA GLU A 154 -2.90 -4.96 -13.63
C GLU A 154 -3.09 -5.29 -12.15
N MET A 155 -4.27 -4.99 -11.60
CA MET A 155 -4.56 -5.30 -10.19
C MET A 155 -4.51 -6.80 -9.93
N GLN A 156 -5.03 -7.60 -10.85
CA GLN A 156 -4.97 -9.07 -10.76
C GLN A 156 -3.53 -9.57 -10.87
N THR A 157 -2.73 -8.97 -11.71
CA THR A 157 -1.31 -9.31 -11.88
C THR A 157 -0.51 -8.98 -10.61
N ILE A 158 -0.76 -7.82 -10.01
CA ILE A 158 -0.08 -7.37 -8.80
C ILE A 158 -0.47 -8.23 -7.60
N SER A 159 -1.76 -8.56 -7.48
CA SER A 159 -2.27 -9.27 -6.32
C SER A 159 -1.66 -10.66 -6.17
N PHE A 160 -1.52 -11.10 -4.93
CA PHE A 160 -0.92 -12.41 -4.60
C PHE A 160 -1.60 -13.53 -5.37
N ILE A 161 -2.95 -13.51 -5.41
CA ILE A 161 -3.75 -14.28 -6.35
C ILE A 161 -4.74 -13.31 -7.02
N PRO A 162 -5.19 -13.60 -8.25
CA PRO A 162 -6.11 -12.68 -8.96
C PRO A 162 -7.38 -12.35 -8.19
N ASP A 163 -7.88 -13.28 -7.40
CA ASP A 163 -9.11 -13.09 -6.62
C ASP A 163 -8.98 -12.04 -5.52
N PHE A 164 -7.75 -11.66 -5.14
CA PHE A 164 -7.52 -10.60 -4.15
C PHE A 164 -7.65 -9.20 -4.75
N ALA A 165 -7.65 -9.09 -6.08
CA ALA A 165 -7.78 -7.79 -6.74
C ALA A 165 -9.17 -7.21 -6.50
N VAL A 166 -9.21 -5.90 -6.22
CA VAL A 166 -10.45 -5.16 -5.98
C VAL A 166 -10.55 -4.04 -6.99
N ALA A 167 -11.73 -3.90 -7.62
CA ALA A 167 -12.01 -2.80 -8.54
C ALA A 167 -13.14 -1.96 -7.95
N ILE A 168 -12.91 -0.66 -7.85
CA ILE A 168 -13.86 0.29 -7.26
C ILE A 168 -14.12 1.40 -8.28
N PRO A 169 -15.40 1.65 -8.66
CA PRO A 169 -15.69 2.63 -9.72
C PRO A 169 -15.30 4.06 -9.38
N THR A 170 -15.42 4.48 -8.12
CA THR A 170 -15.11 5.86 -7.70
C THR A 170 -14.47 5.87 -6.32
N PHE A 171 -13.77 6.97 -6.00
CA PHE A 171 -13.18 7.15 -4.68
C PHE A 171 -14.21 7.09 -3.55
N ARG A 172 -15.45 7.54 -3.80
CA ARG A 172 -16.51 7.51 -2.79
C ARG A 172 -16.82 6.09 -2.33
N GLN A 173 -16.68 5.12 -3.22
CA GLN A 173 -17.01 3.73 -2.92
C GLN A 173 -15.91 3.00 -2.16
N LEU A 174 -14.76 3.65 -1.90
CA LEU A 174 -13.75 3.10 -1.00
C LEU A 174 -14.34 2.78 0.38
N GLY A 175 -15.35 3.50 0.80
CA GLY A 175 -16.01 3.25 2.08
C GLY A 175 -16.70 1.89 2.19
N THR A 176 -16.95 1.21 1.07
CA THR A 176 -17.60 -0.11 1.05
C THR A 176 -16.61 -1.27 1.09
N VAL A 177 -15.31 -1.00 1.01
CA VAL A 177 -14.27 -2.03 1.03
C VAL A 177 -13.90 -2.34 2.47
N GLN A 178 -13.88 -3.62 2.81
CA GLN A 178 -13.53 -4.10 4.15
C GLN A 178 -12.31 -5.03 4.14
#